data_574f00f4290f945a04c50be7aaf3c1de
#
_entry.id   574f00f4290f945a04c50be7aaf3c1de
#
_cell.length_a   1.000
_cell.length_b   1.000
_cell.length_c   1.000
_cell.angle_alpha   90.00
_cell.angle_beta   90.00
_cell.angle_gamma   90.00
#
_symmetry.space_group_name_H-M   'P 1'
#
loop_
_entity.id
_entity.type
_entity.pdbx_description
1 polymer ?
#
loop_
_entity_poly.entity_id
_entity_poly.type
_entity_poly.pdbx_seq_one_letter_code
_entity_poly.pdbx_strand_id
1 'polypeptide(L)'
;YYIMTIDKQTIAARLAALREEMRREHLSAFIFPSSDPHNSEYVPSRWEGRKWISGFDGSAGTAVVTLHSAALWTDSRYFLAAEEQLAGTEFQLMRERVDGTPSIAEWIATEIEGVESSEIGVDGMCMTYAECSDLKTDLKHNGGITVRTNLDILDRIWTDRPSVPLNPVSIQPIEYAGESCHDKLGRIRSNLLRRGAGGMLMTQLDDIAWTLNLRGTDVHCTPVFVAWLIVAEEVA
;
A
#
# COMPACT_ATOMS: atom_id res chain seq x y z
N TYR A 1 -22.44 12.96 -3.35
CA TYR A 1 -21.04 12.76 -2.96
C TYR A 1 -20.26 14.01 -3.34
N TYR A 2 -19.88 14.85 -2.36
CA TYR A 2 -18.91 15.91 -2.58
C TYR A 2 -17.55 15.25 -2.73
N ILE A 3 -17.01 15.21 -3.94
CA ILE A 3 -15.60 14.91 -4.17
C ILE A 3 -14.84 16.09 -3.54
N MET A 4 -14.24 15.89 -2.37
CA MET A 4 -13.31 16.87 -1.81
C MET A 4 -12.03 16.81 -2.66
N THR A 5 -11.99 17.60 -3.72
CA THR A 5 -10.78 17.77 -4.53
C THR A 5 -9.74 18.44 -3.63
N ILE A 6 -8.63 17.77 -3.39
CA ILE A 6 -7.52 18.34 -2.61
C ILE A 6 -6.98 19.54 -3.40
N ASP A 7 -6.77 20.66 -2.70
CA ASP A 7 -6.23 21.86 -3.34
C ASP A 7 -4.84 21.61 -3.94
N LYS A 8 -4.64 22.07 -5.17
CA LYS A 8 -3.40 21.90 -5.93
C LYS A 8 -2.18 22.48 -5.25
N GLN A 9 -2.35 23.60 -4.51
CA GLN A 9 -1.28 24.19 -3.72
C GLN A 9 -0.84 23.28 -2.57
N THR A 10 -1.79 22.55 -1.99
CA THR A 10 -1.52 21.54 -0.97
C THR A 10 -0.70 20.38 -1.54
N ILE A 11 -1.02 19.91 -2.74
CA ILE A 11 -0.24 18.84 -3.40
C ILE A 11 1.18 19.32 -3.71
N ALA A 12 1.34 20.54 -4.23
CA ALA A 12 2.66 21.10 -4.50
C ALA A 12 3.51 21.24 -3.22
N ALA A 13 2.90 21.67 -2.10
CA ALA A 13 3.59 21.75 -0.80
C ALA A 13 4.01 20.36 -0.28
N ARG A 14 3.16 19.34 -0.44
CA ARG A 14 3.46 17.95 -0.07
C ARG A 14 4.61 17.36 -0.92
N LEU A 15 4.61 17.62 -2.22
CA LEU A 15 5.71 17.22 -3.10
C LEU A 15 7.03 17.89 -2.72
N ALA A 16 6.99 19.19 -2.38
CA ALA A 16 8.17 19.91 -1.92
C ALA A 16 8.73 19.32 -0.62
N ALA A 17 7.87 19.04 0.37
CA ALA A 17 8.27 18.41 1.63
C ALA A 17 8.84 17.01 1.42
N LEU A 18 8.21 16.20 0.56
CA LEU A 18 8.70 14.87 0.21
C LEU A 18 10.10 14.93 -0.41
N ARG A 19 10.31 15.82 -1.38
CA ARG A 19 11.60 15.97 -2.06
C ARG A 19 12.71 16.43 -1.11
N GLU A 20 12.38 17.24 -0.13
CA GLU A 20 13.33 17.63 0.92
C GLU A 20 13.79 16.44 1.75
N GLU A 21 12.85 15.59 2.18
CA GLU A 21 13.18 14.34 2.89
C GLU A 21 13.92 13.33 1.99
N MET A 22 13.54 13.22 0.71
CA MET A 22 14.26 12.38 -0.25
C MET A 22 15.73 12.81 -0.39
N ARG A 23 16.01 14.12 -0.44
CA ARG A 23 17.40 14.62 -0.48
C ARG A 23 18.17 14.27 0.80
N ARG A 24 17.54 14.42 1.98
CA ARG A 24 18.15 14.04 3.27
C ARG A 24 18.49 12.55 3.32
N GLU A 25 17.63 11.72 2.75
CA GLU A 25 17.78 10.27 2.71
C GLU A 25 18.61 9.79 1.51
N HIS A 26 19.11 10.68 0.65
CA HIS A 26 19.83 10.37 -0.59
C HIS A 26 19.03 9.47 -1.55
N LEU A 27 17.72 9.70 -1.66
CA LEU A 27 16.82 8.99 -2.56
C LEU A 27 16.54 9.81 -3.82
N SER A 28 16.57 9.16 -4.98
CA SER A 28 16.24 9.77 -6.28
C SER A 28 14.74 9.70 -6.60
N ALA A 29 14.03 8.70 -6.05
CA ALA A 29 12.60 8.55 -6.20
C ALA A 29 11.97 7.91 -4.96
N PHE A 30 10.65 8.08 -4.80
CA PHE A 30 9.84 7.36 -3.80
C PHE A 30 8.55 6.85 -4.44
N ILE A 31 8.17 5.60 -4.12
CA ILE A 31 6.99 4.91 -4.65
C ILE A 31 5.91 4.82 -3.57
N PHE A 32 4.68 5.16 -3.95
CA PHE A 32 3.48 5.06 -3.11
C PHE A 32 2.49 4.11 -3.76
N PRO A 33 2.46 2.82 -3.39
CA PRO A 33 1.46 1.87 -3.88
C PRO A 33 0.07 2.11 -3.25
N SER A 34 -0.95 1.50 -3.82
CA SER A 34 -2.29 1.41 -3.23
C SER A 34 -2.39 0.19 -2.34
N SER A 35 -1.69 0.19 -1.22
CA SER A 35 -1.63 -0.97 -0.33
C SER A 35 -1.41 -0.54 1.12
N ASP A 36 -1.67 -1.49 2.01
CA ASP A 36 -1.40 -1.43 3.44
C ASP A 36 -0.60 -2.68 3.88
N PRO A 37 -0.23 -2.82 5.16
CA PRO A 37 0.53 -3.98 5.64
C PRO A 37 -0.18 -5.34 5.48
N HIS A 38 -1.44 -5.34 5.10
CA HIS A 38 -2.25 -6.54 4.90
C HIS A 38 -2.61 -6.79 3.44
N ASN A 39 -2.16 -5.90 2.54
CA ASN A 39 -2.54 -5.90 1.12
C ASN A 39 -4.06 -5.88 0.94
N SER A 40 -4.73 -5.02 1.69
CA SER A 40 -6.18 -4.88 1.70
C SER A 40 -6.66 -4.18 0.42
N GLU A 41 -7.84 -4.58 -0.09
CA GLU A 41 -8.48 -3.89 -1.21
C GLU A 41 -8.90 -2.46 -0.84
N TYR A 42 -9.40 -2.27 0.38
CA TYR A 42 -9.73 -0.96 0.95
C TYR A 42 -8.72 -0.62 2.04
N VAL A 43 -7.91 0.39 1.77
CA VAL A 43 -6.78 0.78 2.61
C VAL A 43 -7.27 1.68 3.74
N PRO A 44 -6.96 1.39 5.01
CA PRO A 44 -7.23 2.34 6.12
C PRO A 44 -6.51 3.66 5.90
N SER A 45 -7.12 4.76 6.36
CA SER A 45 -6.68 6.12 6.07
C SER A 45 -5.21 6.43 6.42
N ARG A 46 -4.63 5.75 7.40
CA ARG A 46 -3.20 5.85 7.73
C ARG A 46 -2.29 5.51 6.56
N TRP A 47 -2.67 4.56 5.74
CA TRP A 47 -1.86 4.05 4.61
C TRP A 47 -2.32 4.58 3.25
N GLU A 48 -3.25 5.53 3.20
CA GLU A 48 -3.65 6.22 1.96
C GLU A 48 -2.57 7.20 1.44
N GLY A 49 -1.29 6.82 1.52
CA GLY A 49 -0.16 7.66 1.14
C GLY A 49 -0.20 8.12 -0.32
N ARG A 50 -0.58 7.24 -1.25
CA ARG A 50 -0.77 7.59 -2.65
C ARG A 50 -1.83 8.69 -2.83
N LYS A 51 -2.98 8.55 -2.18
CA LYS A 51 -4.06 9.56 -2.21
C LYS A 51 -3.60 10.86 -1.56
N TRP A 52 -2.89 10.79 -0.44
CA TRP A 52 -2.39 11.97 0.23
C TRP A 52 -1.41 12.76 -0.64
N ILE A 53 -0.44 12.10 -1.28
CA ILE A 53 0.58 12.79 -2.07
C ILE A 53 0.07 13.30 -3.42
N SER A 54 -0.86 12.58 -4.07
CA SER A 54 -1.30 12.88 -5.44
C SER A 54 -2.68 13.55 -5.53
N GLY A 55 -3.52 13.39 -4.51
CA GLY A 55 -4.94 13.77 -4.57
C GLY A 55 -5.83 12.78 -5.33
N PHE A 56 -5.28 11.73 -5.91
CA PHE A 56 -6.06 10.71 -6.62
C PHE A 56 -6.64 9.69 -5.64
N ASP A 57 -7.95 9.51 -5.65
CA ASP A 57 -8.71 8.68 -4.69
C ASP A 57 -9.24 7.34 -5.25
N GLY A 58 -8.96 7.02 -6.52
CA GLY A 58 -9.30 5.71 -7.08
C GLY A 58 -8.69 4.56 -6.27
N SER A 59 -9.30 3.37 -6.23
CA SER A 59 -8.83 2.26 -5.40
C SER A 59 -7.58 1.55 -5.95
N ALA A 60 -7.21 1.75 -7.20
CA ALA A 60 -6.04 1.14 -7.83
C ALA A 60 -5.13 2.19 -8.46
N GLY A 61 -3.83 2.04 -8.25
CA GLY A 61 -2.78 2.85 -8.85
C GLY A 61 -1.54 2.96 -7.98
N THR A 62 -0.46 3.46 -8.58
CA THR A 62 0.83 3.69 -7.93
C THR A 62 1.32 5.09 -8.27
N ALA A 63 1.61 5.90 -7.27
CA ALA A 63 2.26 7.17 -7.48
C ALA A 63 3.78 7.02 -7.32
N VAL A 64 4.53 7.68 -8.18
CA VAL A 64 5.98 7.76 -8.12
C VAL A 64 6.40 9.21 -8.18
N VAL A 65 7.27 9.61 -7.28
CA VAL A 65 7.81 10.96 -7.22
C VAL A 65 9.32 10.89 -7.31
N THR A 66 9.90 11.64 -8.24
CA THR A 66 11.34 11.89 -8.33
C THR A 66 11.67 13.28 -7.79
N LEU A 67 12.94 13.65 -7.78
CA LEU A 67 13.35 14.99 -7.36
C LEU A 67 12.81 16.11 -8.26
N HIS A 68 12.37 15.78 -9.49
CA HIS A 68 11.98 16.77 -10.50
C HIS A 68 10.60 16.51 -11.11
N SER A 69 10.08 15.29 -11.06
CA SER A 69 8.85 14.86 -11.73
C SER A 69 7.96 14.04 -10.79
N ALA A 70 6.69 13.91 -11.15
CA ALA A 70 5.76 13.01 -10.47
C ALA A 70 4.83 12.35 -11.48
N ALA A 71 4.52 11.06 -11.29
CA ALA A 71 3.62 10.32 -12.16
C ALA A 71 2.71 9.38 -11.36
N LEU A 72 1.55 9.07 -11.93
CA LEU A 72 0.58 8.15 -11.37
C LEU A 72 0.17 7.12 -12.41
N TRP A 73 0.45 5.86 -12.14
CA TRP A 73 -0.07 4.72 -12.90
C TRP A 73 -1.42 4.30 -12.34
N THR A 74 -2.38 4.06 -13.24
CA THR A 74 -3.69 3.49 -12.87
C THR A 74 -4.27 2.73 -14.06
N ASP A 75 -5.27 1.88 -13.81
CA ASP A 75 -5.93 1.09 -14.84
C ASP A 75 -7.12 1.83 -15.49
N SER A 76 -7.68 1.23 -16.55
CA SER A 76 -8.71 1.84 -17.39
C SER A 76 -10.00 2.23 -16.66
N ARG A 77 -10.30 1.67 -15.51
CA ARG A 77 -11.46 2.02 -14.69
C ARG A 77 -11.39 3.46 -14.17
N TYR A 78 -10.18 3.99 -14.05
CA TYR A 78 -9.90 5.27 -13.38
C TYR A 78 -9.33 6.34 -14.29
N PHE A 79 -9.11 6.11 -15.60
CA PHE A 79 -8.46 7.10 -16.48
C PHE A 79 -9.14 8.47 -16.44
N LEU A 80 -10.47 8.52 -16.56
CA LEU A 80 -11.21 9.79 -16.56
C LEU A 80 -11.13 10.50 -15.20
N ALA A 81 -11.31 9.74 -14.12
CA ALA A 81 -11.21 10.30 -12.77
C ALA A 81 -9.79 10.82 -12.46
N ALA A 82 -8.76 10.08 -12.89
CA ALA A 82 -7.37 10.49 -12.71
C ALA A 82 -7.03 11.73 -13.56
N GLU A 83 -7.51 11.82 -14.80
CA GLU A 83 -7.37 13.04 -15.62
C GLU A 83 -7.93 14.27 -14.92
N GLU A 84 -9.14 14.16 -14.37
CA GLU A 84 -9.81 15.24 -13.67
C GLU A 84 -9.07 15.61 -12.36
N GLN A 85 -8.74 14.61 -11.54
CA GLN A 85 -8.15 14.83 -10.21
C GLN A 85 -6.70 15.31 -10.26
N LEU A 86 -5.92 14.85 -11.25
CA LEU A 86 -4.53 15.27 -11.42
C LEU A 86 -4.40 16.58 -12.22
N ALA A 87 -5.47 17.06 -12.85
CA ALA A 87 -5.44 18.25 -13.71
C ALA A 87 -4.90 19.48 -12.96
N GLY A 88 -3.80 20.05 -13.46
CA GLY A 88 -3.12 21.23 -12.91
C GLY A 88 -2.28 20.95 -11.66
N THR A 89 -2.03 19.68 -11.34
CA THR A 89 -0.94 19.25 -10.46
C THR A 89 0.30 18.93 -11.32
N GLU A 90 1.40 18.59 -10.66
CA GLU A 90 2.62 18.13 -11.35
C GLU A 90 2.51 16.67 -11.83
N PHE A 91 1.55 15.91 -11.34
CA PHE A 91 1.43 14.48 -11.65
C PHE A 91 1.05 14.24 -13.11
N GLN A 92 1.85 13.43 -13.80
CA GLN A 92 1.56 12.88 -15.12
C GLN A 92 0.74 11.60 -14.98
N LEU A 93 -0.35 11.49 -15.74
CA LEU A 93 -1.13 10.25 -15.79
C LEU A 93 -0.47 9.23 -16.72
N MET A 94 -0.12 8.08 -16.15
CA MET A 94 0.38 6.91 -16.86
C MET A 94 -0.74 5.85 -16.95
N ARG A 95 -1.23 5.61 -18.17
CA ARG A 95 -2.34 4.68 -18.43
C ARG A 95 -1.81 3.26 -18.55
N GLU A 96 -2.01 2.45 -17.51
CA GLU A 96 -1.55 1.05 -17.52
C GLU A 96 -2.13 0.26 -18.70
N ARG A 97 -1.31 -0.59 -19.29
CA ARG A 97 -1.67 -1.46 -20.43
C ARG A 97 -2.09 -0.71 -21.69
N VAL A 98 -1.72 0.54 -21.83
CA VAL A 98 -1.85 1.32 -23.06
C VAL A 98 -0.49 1.38 -23.75
N ASP A 99 -0.47 1.11 -25.05
CA ASP A 99 0.76 1.12 -25.84
C ASP A 99 1.50 2.46 -25.72
N GLY A 100 2.81 2.39 -25.49
CA GLY A 100 3.66 3.56 -25.30
C GLY A 100 3.72 4.09 -23.86
N THR A 101 2.93 3.54 -22.92
CA THR A 101 3.09 3.86 -21.51
C THR A 101 4.27 3.10 -20.92
N PRO A 102 5.30 3.78 -20.37
CA PRO A 102 6.44 3.10 -19.76
C PRO A 102 6.03 2.38 -18.48
N SER A 103 6.71 1.30 -18.15
CA SER A 103 6.65 0.72 -16.81
C SER A 103 7.23 1.69 -15.78
N ILE A 104 6.91 1.46 -14.50
CA ILE A 104 7.46 2.25 -13.39
C ILE A 104 9.00 2.24 -13.42
N ALA A 105 9.60 1.07 -13.66
CA ALA A 105 11.05 0.92 -13.68
C ALA A 105 11.71 1.67 -14.86
N GLU A 106 11.13 1.59 -16.06
CA GLU A 106 11.61 2.33 -17.24
C GLU A 106 11.50 3.84 -17.04
N TRP A 107 10.37 4.31 -16.51
CA TRP A 107 10.15 5.73 -16.25
C TRP A 107 11.13 6.26 -15.20
N ILE A 108 11.30 5.55 -14.06
CA ILE A 108 12.26 5.94 -13.03
C ILE A 108 13.67 6.02 -13.63
N ALA A 109 14.11 5.01 -14.39
CA ALA A 109 15.43 5.00 -15.00
C ALA A 109 15.68 6.21 -15.91
N THR A 110 14.66 6.61 -16.67
CA THR A 110 14.74 7.80 -17.54
C THR A 110 14.81 9.10 -16.71
N GLU A 111 13.98 9.22 -15.67
CA GLU A 111 13.87 10.44 -14.87
C GLU A 111 15.07 10.70 -13.95
N ILE A 112 15.80 9.65 -13.56
CA ILE A 112 16.97 9.77 -12.68
C ILE A 112 18.31 9.64 -13.45
N GLU A 113 18.28 9.64 -14.77
CA GLU A 113 19.51 9.59 -15.57
C GLU A 113 20.41 10.80 -15.22
N GLY A 114 21.68 10.52 -14.86
CA GLY A 114 22.64 11.54 -14.45
C GLY A 114 22.49 12.07 -13.01
N VAL A 115 21.58 11.51 -12.20
CA VAL A 115 21.47 11.84 -10.77
C VAL A 115 22.52 11.05 -9.96
N GLU A 116 23.09 11.69 -8.91
CA GLU A 116 24.16 11.07 -8.11
C GLU A 116 23.76 9.77 -7.40
N SER A 117 22.49 9.66 -6.98
CA SER A 117 21.98 8.46 -6.29
C SER A 117 21.18 7.59 -7.24
N SER A 118 21.49 6.31 -7.27
CA SER A 118 20.70 5.27 -7.90
C SER A 118 19.84 4.46 -6.90
N GLU A 119 19.50 5.06 -5.77
CA GLU A 119 18.63 4.44 -4.76
C GLU A 119 17.26 5.10 -4.74
N ILE A 120 16.21 4.28 -4.69
CA ILE A 120 14.82 4.74 -4.51
C ILE A 120 14.23 4.17 -3.24
N GLY A 121 13.17 4.80 -2.73
CA GLY A 121 12.46 4.37 -1.52
C GLY A 121 11.05 3.84 -1.80
N VAL A 122 10.61 2.93 -0.98
CA VAL A 122 9.21 2.51 -0.82
C VAL A 122 9.00 2.06 0.62
N ASP A 123 7.82 2.33 1.18
CA ASP A 123 7.46 1.71 2.46
C ASP A 123 7.22 0.21 2.25
N GLY A 124 8.15 -0.62 2.73
CA GLY A 124 8.05 -2.08 2.58
C GLY A 124 6.90 -2.72 3.37
N MET A 125 6.27 -1.99 4.28
CA MET A 125 5.01 -2.43 4.91
C MET A 125 3.82 -2.33 3.95
N CYS A 126 3.91 -1.53 2.89
CA CYS A 126 2.86 -1.31 1.91
C CYS A 126 3.12 -2.01 0.57
N MET A 127 3.99 -3.01 0.53
CA MET A 127 4.32 -3.76 -0.69
C MET A 127 4.57 -5.23 -0.35
N THR A 128 4.03 -6.14 -1.15
CA THR A 128 4.30 -7.57 -0.94
C THR A 128 5.75 -7.92 -1.29
N TYR A 129 6.24 -9.02 -0.72
CA TYR A 129 7.60 -9.50 -1.03
C TYR A 129 7.78 -9.80 -2.53
N ALA A 130 6.76 -10.38 -3.18
CA ALA A 130 6.79 -10.68 -4.61
C ALA A 130 6.90 -9.40 -5.44
N GLU A 131 6.01 -8.43 -5.23
CA GLU A 131 6.05 -7.13 -5.92
C GLU A 131 7.38 -6.41 -5.71
N CYS A 132 7.89 -6.42 -4.48
CA CYS A 132 9.19 -5.81 -4.18
C CYS A 132 10.35 -6.52 -4.89
N SER A 133 10.31 -7.85 -5.00
CA SER A 133 11.32 -8.66 -5.70
C SER A 133 11.30 -8.39 -7.20
N ASP A 134 10.10 -8.32 -7.80
CA ASP A 134 9.92 -8.02 -9.22
C ASP A 134 10.40 -6.59 -9.52
N LEU A 135 9.97 -5.62 -8.72
CA LEU A 135 10.43 -4.23 -8.84
C LEU A 135 11.95 -4.10 -8.77
N LYS A 136 12.60 -4.78 -7.80
CA LYS A 136 14.06 -4.78 -7.67
C LYS A 136 14.75 -5.37 -8.90
N THR A 137 14.16 -6.42 -9.47
CA THR A 137 14.69 -7.07 -10.68
C THR A 137 14.60 -6.13 -11.88
N ASP A 138 13.44 -5.50 -12.08
CA ASP A 138 13.20 -4.58 -13.18
C ASP A 138 14.07 -3.33 -13.09
N LEU A 139 14.18 -2.73 -11.92
CA LEU A 139 15.02 -1.55 -11.68
C LEU A 139 16.52 -1.86 -11.85
N LYS A 140 16.95 -3.05 -11.47
CA LYS A 140 18.32 -3.49 -11.69
C LYS A 140 18.65 -3.61 -13.19
N HIS A 141 17.70 -4.12 -13.98
CA HIS A 141 17.87 -4.23 -15.44
C HIS A 141 17.83 -2.85 -16.12
N ASN A 142 17.02 -1.93 -15.63
CA ASN A 142 16.82 -0.59 -16.20
C ASN A 142 17.81 0.49 -15.69
N GLY A 143 18.94 0.13 -15.09
CA GLY A 143 19.94 1.14 -14.71
C GLY A 143 20.71 0.83 -13.43
N GLY A 144 20.61 -0.40 -12.90
CA GLY A 144 21.31 -0.79 -11.67
C GLY A 144 20.76 -0.11 -10.42
N ILE A 145 19.48 0.32 -10.46
CA ILE A 145 18.82 1.06 -9.39
C ILE A 145 18.49 0.14 -8.22
N THR A 146 18.80 0.60 -7.01
CA THR A 146 18.53 -0.13 -5.76
C THR A 146 17.26 0.35 -5.06
N VAL A 147 16.64 -0.51 -4.24
CA VAL A 147 15.37 -0.20 -3.55
C VAL A 147 15.55 -0.34 -2.04
N ARG A 148 15.31 0.74 -1.32
CA ARG A 148 15.23 0.80 0.14
C ARG A 148 13.79 0.60 0.58
N THR A 149 13.55 -0.34 1.51
CA THR A 149 12.20 -0.74 1.94
C THR A 149 11.94 -0.52 3.44
N ASN A 150 12.90 -0.01 4.17
CA ASN A 150 12.81 0.19 5.63
C ASN A 150 12.59 1.67 6.02
N LEU A 151 11.87 2.42 5.19
CA LEU A 151 11.63 3.84 5.39
C LEU A 151 10.15 4.18 5.20
N ASP A 152 9.49 4.60 6.26
CA ASP A 152 8.20 5.28 6.21
C ASP A 152 8.44 6.80 6.17
N ILE A 153 8.59 7.35 4.96
CA ILE A 153 8.87 8.77 4.76
C ILE A 153 7.68 9.65 5.14
N LEU A 154 6.45 9.10 5.08
CA LEU A 154 5.23 9.85 5.39
C LEU A 154 5.13 10.22 6.87
N ASP A 155 5.65 9.42 7.78
CA ASP A 155 5.66 9.77 9.22
C ASP A 155 6.42 11.07 9.51
N ARG A 156 7.29 11.53 8.60
CA ARG A 156 8.07 12.75 8.77
C ARG A 156 7.40 13.98 8.17
N ILE A 157 6.55 13.81 7.16
CA ILE A 157 6.01 14.93 6.37
C ILE A 157 4.48 15.05 6.45
N TRP A 158 3.77 14.00 6.80
CA TRP A 158 2.31 14.00 6.96
C TRP A 158 1.96 14.29 8.42
N THR A 159 1.94 15.57 8.79
CA THR A 159 1.82 16.05 10.19
C THR A 159 0.51 15.64 10.87
N ASP A 160 -0.57 15.54 10.11
CA ASP A 160 -1.91 15.11 10.56
C ASP A 160 -2.25 13.68 10.13
N ARG A 161 -1.22 12.84 9.91
CA ARG A 161 -1.41 11.45 9.51
C ARG A 161 -2.24 10.69 10.54
N PRO A 162 -3.32 10.01 10.11
CA PRO A 162 -4.11 9.20 11.02
C PRO A 162 -3.27 8.15 11.75
N SER A 163 -3.60 7.89 13.00
CA SER A 163 -2.99 6.80 13.76
C SER A 163 -3.37 5.44 13.16
N VAL A 164 -2.62 4.40 13.50
CA VAL A 164 -3.05 3.01 13.23
C VAL A 164 -4.43 2.83 13.87
N PRO A 165 -5.44 2.36 13.11
CA PRO A 165 -6.76 2.15 13.66
C PRO A 165 -6.73 1.06 14.74
N LEU A 166 -7.39 1.31 15.85
CA LEU A 166 -7.51 0.42 17.04
C LEU A 166 -8.93 0.48 17.55
N ASN A 167 -9.92 0.35 16.68
CA ASN A 167 -11.31 0.38 17.06
C ASN A 167 -11.70 -0.89 17.85
N PRO A 168 -12.70 -0.82 18.75
CA PRO A 168 -13.16 -1.98 19.48
C PRO A 168 -13.60 -3.11 18.57
N VAL A 169 -13.19 -4.33 18.89
CA VAL A 169 -13.65 -5.56 18.23
C VAL A 169 -14.87 -6.12 18.94
N SER A 170 -15.81 -6.68 18.17
CA SER A 170 -17.00 -7.35 18.64
C SER A 170 -17.00 -8.84 18.30
N ILE A 171 -17.64 -9.65 19.13
CA ILE A 171 -17.81 -11.09 18.88
C ILE A 171 -18.96 -11.27 17.88
N GLN A 172 -18.70 -12.03 16.80
CA GLN A 172 -19.74 -12.47 15.89
C GLN A 172 -20.50 -13.65 16.53
N PRO A 173 -21.80 -13.52 16.79
CA PRO A 173 -22.58 -14.59 17.40
C PRO A 173 -22.57 -15.88 16.59
N ILE A 174 -22.60 -17.02 17.29
CA ILE A 174 -22.51 -18.35 16.66
C ILE A 174 -23.65 -18.61 15.67
N GLU A 175 -24.82 -18.06 15.89
CA GLU A 175 -25.98 -18.14 15.00
C GLU A 175 -25.73 -17.55 13.61
N TYR A 176 -24.82 -16.56 13.50
CA TYR A 176 -24.39 -15.95 12.22
C TYR A 176 -23.08 -16.54 11.72
N ALA A 177 -22.20 -16.98 12.61
CA ALA A 177 -20.90 -17.55 12.27
C ALA A 177 -21.00 -19.00 11.80
N GLY A 178 -22.01 -19.76 12.24
CA GLY A 178 -22.29 -21.15 11.88
C GLY A 178 -21.36 -22.18 12.51
N GLU A 179 -20.13 -21.80 12.89
CA GLU A 179 -19.10 -22.67 13.48
C GLU A 179 -18.35 -21.89 14.56
N SER A 180 -17.99 -22.56 15.67
CA SER A 180 -17.24 -21.92 16.75
C SER A 180 -15.79 -21.63 16.35
N CYS A 181 -15.20 -20.60 16.94
CA CYS A 181 -13.76 -20.31 16.79
C CYS A 181 -12.90 -21.54 17.19
N HIS A 182 -13.29 -22.25 18.27
CA HIS A 182 -12.60 -23.46 18.72
C HIS A 182 -12.57 -24.53 17.64
N ASP A 183 -13.70 -24.80 16.99
CA ASP A 183 -13.79 -25.85 15.95
C ASP A 183 -13.00 -25.45 14.69
N LYS A 184 -13.06 -24.16 14.29
CA LYS A 184 -12.27 -23.64 13.19
C LYS A 184 -10.77 -23.82 13.44
N LEU A 185 -10.28 -23.42 14.64
CA LEU A 185 -8.89 -23.61 15.03
C LEU A 185 -8.50 -25.10 15.06
N GLY A 186 -9.39 -25.97 15.56
CA GLY A 186 -9.19 -27.43 15.54
C GLY A 186 -9.00 -27.98 14.11
N ARG A 187 -9.83 -27.52 13.15
CA ARG A 187 -9.69 -27.90 11.73
C ARG A 187 -8.40 -27.37 11.11
N ILE A 188 -8.02 -26.14 11.42
CA ILE A 188 -6.76 -25.54 10.94
C ILE A 188 -5.58 -26.34 11.46
N ARG A 189 -5.51 -26.61 12.77
CA ARG A 189 -4.44 -27.41 13.39
C ARG A 189 -4.35 -28.81 12.79
N SER A 190 -5.48 -29.48 12.59
CA SER A 190 -5.52 -30.78 11.94
C SER A 190 -4.98 -30.75 10.50
N ASN A 191 -5.23 -29.68 9.77
CA ASN A 191 -4.67 -29.47 8.42
C ASN A 191 -3.17 -29.21 8.45
N LEU A 192 -2.68 -28.40 9.39
CA LEU A 192 -1.25 -28.12 9.59
C LEU A 192 -0.49 -29.40 9.88
N LEU A 193 -0.99 -30.20 10.82
CA LEU A 193 -0.39 -31.48 11.18
C LEU A 193 -0.29 -32.43 9.97
N ARG A 194 -1.37 -32.55 9.18
CA ARG A 194 -1.37 -33.39 7.96
C ARG A 194 -0.36 -32.92 6.91
N ARG A 195 -0.02 -31.63 6.91
CA ARG A 195 0.96 -31.02 5.99
C ARG A 195 2.39 -31.00 6.57
N GLY A 196 2.60 -31.48 7.80
CA GLY A 196 3.87 -31.43 8.49
C GLY A 196 4.31 -30.00 8.86
N ALA A 197 3.36 -29.07 8.99
CA ALA A 197 3.62 -27.69 9.34
C ALA A 197 3.41 -27.46 10.84
N GLY A 198 4.38 -26.80 11.53
CA GLY A 198 4.30 -26.50 12.96
C GLY A 198 3.39 -25.30 13.29
N GLY A 199 3.00 -24.51 12.29
CA GLY A 199 2.13 -23.34 12.48
C GLY A 199 1.80 -22.64 11.17
N MET A 200 0.90 -21.65 11.26
CA MET A 200 0.44 -20.82 10.15
C MET A 200 0.38 -19.36 10.58
N LEU A 201 0.92 -18.47 9.77
CA LEU A 201 0.72 -17.04 9.88
C LEU A 201 -0.41 -16.63 8.93
N MET A 202 -1.42 -15.95 9.47
CA MET A 202 -2.49 -15.30 8.69
C MET A 202 -2.28 -13.79 8.70
N THR A 203 -2.33 -13.19 7.51
CA THR A 203 -2.17 -11.75 7.31
C THR A 203 -3.39 -11.10 6.69
N GLN A 204 -4.28 -11.88 6.07
CA GLN A 204 -5.54 -11.39 5.52
C GLN A 204 -6.53 -11.10 6.66
N LEU A 205 -7.05 -9.87 6.70
CA LEU A 205 -7.89 -9.40 7.82
C LEU A 205 -9.23 -10.14 7.89
N ASP A 206 -9.81 -10.49 6.76
CA ASP A 206 -11.05 -11.26 6.67
C ASP A 206 -10.86 -12.72 7.13
N ASP A 207 -9.75 -13.36 6.78
CA ASP A 207 -9.38 -14.68 7.28
C ASP A 207 -9.24 -14.69 8.81
N ILE A 208 -8.58 -13.67 9.36
CA ILE A 208 -8.41 -13.49 10.82
C ILE A 208 -9.77 -13.31 11.49
N ALA A 209 -10.57 -12.37 10.96
CA ALA A 209 -11.90 -12.07 11.49
C ALA A 209 -12.84 -13.28 11.43
N TRP A 210 -12.79 -14.04 10.33
CA TRP A 210 -13.55 -15.29 10.17
C TRP A 210 -13.07 -16.37 11.16
N THR A 211 -11.76 -16.59 11.26
CA THR A 211 -11.19 -17.65 12.13
C THR A 211 -11.54 -17.43 13.58
N LEU A 212 -11.46 -16.18 14.05
CA LEU A 212 -11.70 -15.83 15.45
C LEU A 212 -13.17 -15.52 15.77
N ASN A 213 -14.07 -15.51 14.80
CA ASN A 213 -15.45 -15.00 14.95
C ASN A 213 -15.49 -13.58 15.53
N LEU A 214 -14.60 -12.72 15.07
CA LEU A 214 -14.51 -11.32 15.49
C LEU A 214 -14.84 -10.38 14.32
N ARG A 215 -15.36 -9.20 14.67
CA ARG A 215 -15.61 -8.11 13.71
C ARG A 215 -15.09 -6.80 14.27
N GLY A 216 -14.63 -5.93 13.38
CA GLY A 216 -14.14 -4.59 13.71
C GLY A 216 -14.58 -3.56 12.69
N THR A 217 -14.08 -2.33 12.84
CA THR A 217 -14.41 -1.19 11.98
C THR A 217 -13.17 -0.42 11.55
N ASP A 218 -12.02 -1.09 11.52
CA ASP A 218 -10.74 -0.46 11.18
C ASP A 218 -10.61 -0.15 9.69
N VAL A 219 -11.35 -0.89 8.85
CA VAL A 219 -11.36 -0.71 7.39
C VAL A 219 -12.75 -0.27 6.95
N HIS A 220 -12.80 0.75 6.10
CA HIS A 220 -14.06 1.25 5.55
C HIS A 220 -14.74 0.17 4.68
N CYS A 221 -16.05 0.02 4.82
CA CYS A 221 -16.88 -0.95 4.09
C CYS A 221 -16.56 -2.43 4.33
N THR A 222 -15.62 -2.77 5.21
CA THR A 222 -15.25 -4.15 5.52
C THR A 222 -15.23 -4.35 7.03
N PRO A 223 -15.99 -5.32 7.61
CA PRO A 223 -16.13 -5.46 9.06
C PRO A 223 -14.95 -6.21 9.69
N VAL A 224 -13.73 -5.72 9.46
CA VAL A 224 -12.48 -6.30 9.93
C VAL A 224 -11.71 -5.35 10.84
N PHE A 225 -10.65 -5.84 11.45
CA PHE A 225 -9.74 -5.09 12.32
C PHE A 225 -8.29 -5.42 11.97
N VAL A 226 -7.39 -4.48 12.18
CA VAL A 226 -5.96 -4.63 11.88
C VAL A 226 -5.33 -5.60 12.88
N ALA A 227 -4.87 -6.74 12.39
CA ALA A 227 -4.23 -7.78 13.20
C ALA A 227 -3.40 -8.75 12.37
N TRP A 228 -2.51 -9.47 13.02
CA TRP A 228 -1.84 -10.67 12.52
C TRP A 228 -2.19 -11.83 13.43
N LEU A 229 -2.44 -13.01 12.86
CA LEU A 229 -2.77 -14.20 13.63
C LEU A 229 -1.76 -15.32 13.33
N ILE A 230 -1.16 -15.86 14.38
CA ILE A 230 -0.34 -17.07 14.32
C ILE A 230 -1.12 -18.19 14.96
N VAL A 231 -1.37 -19.26 14.21
CA VAL A 231 -1.98 -20.49 14.71
C VAL A 231 -0.91 -21.57 14.76
N ALA A 232 -0.61 -22.07 15.96
CA ALA A 232 0.29 -23.18 16.19
C ALA A 232 -0.41 -24.27 16.99
N GLU A 233 0.30 -25.35 17.36
CA GLU A 233 -0.29 -26.53 18.02
C GLU A 233 -1.00 -26.15 19.32
N GLU A 234 -0.38 -25.32 20.15
CA GLU A 234 -0.90 -24.94 21.49
C GLU A 234 -1.39 -23.48 21.59
N VAL A 235 -1.11 -22.63 20.58
CA VAL A 235 -1.41 -21.20 20.63
C VAL A 235 -2.13 -20.72 19.38
N ALA A 236 -2.97 -19.69 19.57
CA ALA A 236 -3.58 -18.90 18.49
C ALA A 236 -3.90 -17.50 19.00
#